data_728001639b422d1ee1aa16be636be6d1
#
_entry.id   728001639b422d1ee1aa16be636be6d1
#
_cell.length_a   1.000
_cell.length_b   1.000
_cell.length_c   1.000
_cell.angle_alpha   90.00
_cell.angle_beta   90.00
_cell.angle_gamma   90.00
#
_symmetry.space_group_name_H-M   'P 1'
#
loop_
_entity.id
_entity.type
_entity.pdbx_description
1 polymer ?
#
loop_
_entity_poly.entity_id
_entity_poly.type
_entity_poly.pdbx_seq_one_letter_code
_entity_poly.pdbx_strand_id
1 'polypeptide(L)'
;MISSSHNSYLVGGQLRGKTSAERYHQILSSGVRCVEIDAWDGDDNVEEPKVTHGMTLVEHITFRSACEAIGKAMDLEIAEHASKGLPPPLPAFISLENHCGHQGQRRLAAILQEVLGDKLVSQSLHADGTEATLKDFEGKVLVMVEYYGQSAKSDATEDPGKNAKEQPKIVPELAALGPYAQSIKPSDDRWLKGEVTEDPKNPLLNIGEGPLLDILEKTPDPVAKHNAAALMRVYPAGTRIFSKNLNPVPFWGVGAQVAALNCQTFDMAMQLQEALFDGTYGWVLKPSYLRKEGGPSPSGTTRLTMEVVGATDLPIPKGREADDIKPYVTCTLYHPGGGKPSKQKTSHYRQHGKGISSMLHKHEYPAPNSPIWHEPEVLTWEYPFDDLVFLRILIKSDDSFAKNPVFACSAVRVAYLQQSQGQYVFLRLFNLRGEKTRGTLMVKFNVEQKA
;
A
#
# COMPACT_ATOMS: atom_id res chain seq x y z
N MET A 1 -6.49 -8.94 0.39
CA MET A 1 -5.42 -7.94 0.54
C MET A 1 -6.07 -6.63 0.90
N ILE A 2 -5.42 -5.83 1.73
CA ILE A 2 -5.96 -4.61 2.33
C ILE A 2 -5.02 -3.46 2.01
N SER A 3 -5.52 -2.39 1.41
CA SER A 3 -4.75 -1.17 1.15
C SER A 3 -4.33 -0.54 2.48
N SER A 4 -3.03 -0.28 2.69
CA SER A 4 -2.50 -0.05 4.02
C SER A 4 -1.50 1.10 4.07
N SER A 5 -1.56 1.87 5.15
CA SER A 5 -0.70 3.00 5.46
C SER A 5 0.14 2.72 6.71
N HIS A 6 1.43 3.06 6.65
CA HIS A 6 2.39 3.07 7.77
C HIS A 6 2.53 4.49 8.29
N ASN A 7 2.62 4.67 9.61
CA ASN A 7 2.79 5.98 10.27
C ASN A 7 1.85 7.04 9.68
N SER A 8 0.54 6.76 9.71
CA SER A 8 -0.48 7.50 8.94
C SER A 8 -0.65 8.96 9.35
N TYR A 9 -0.22 9.33 10.56
CA TYR A 9 -0.25 10.69 11.11
C TYR A 9 0.83 11.62 10.52
N LEU A 10 1.88 11.08 9.85
CA LEU A 10 3.01 11.88 9.39
C LEU A 10 2.70 12.68 8.12
N VAL A 11 3.13 13.95 8.14
CA VAL A 11 3.13 14.86 6.99
C VAL A 11 4.58 15.11 6.57
N GLY A 12 5.27 14.11 6.02
CA GLY A 12 6.65 14.24 5.57
C GLY A 12 7.60 13.15 6.08
N GLY A 13 8.80 13.53 6.54
CA GLY A 13 9.84 12.57 6.95
C GLY A 13 9.59 11.92 8.30
N GLN A 14 10.22 10.76 8.54
CA GLN A 14 10.07 9.95 9.78
C GLN A 14 10.72 10.59 11.00
N LEU A 15 11.83 11.32 10.83
CA LEU A 15 12.64 11.86 11.94
C LEU A 15 12.31 13.30 12.30
N ARG A 16 11.85 14.09 11.33
CA ARG A 16 11.47 15.50 11.49
C ARG A 16 10.27 15.76 10.59
N GLY A 17 9.16 16.13 11.15
CA GLY A 17 7.95 16.36 10.39
C GLY A 17 6.83 16.88 11.27
N LYS A 18 5.72 17.21 10.63
CA LYS A 18 4.48 17.54 11.31
C LYS A 18 3.62 16.31 11.38
N THR A 19 2.83 16.23 12.43
CA THR A 19 1.72 15.27 12.54
C THR A 19 0.42 16.00 12.26
N SER A 20 -0.57 15.26 11.80
CA SER A 20 -1.90 15.83 11.57
C SER A 20 -2.96 14.74 11.68
N ALA A 21 -3.98 14.98 12.49
CA ALA A 21 -5.16 14.13 12.54
C ALA A 21 -5.90 14.11 11.20
N GLU A 22 -5.91 15.20 10.45
CA GLU A 22 -6.54 15.30 9.13
C GLU A 22 -5.92 14.31 8.11
N ARG A 23 -4.67 13.84 8.33
CA ARG A 23 -4.07 12.83 7.47
C ARG A 23 -4.83 11.51 7.48
N TYR A 24 -5.37 11.11 8.62
CA TYR A 24 -6.22 9.90 8.70
C TYR A 24 -7.45 10.01 7.81
N HIS A 25 -8.12 11.16 7.86
CA HIS A 25 -9.25 11.44 6.99
C HIS A 25 -8.85 11.40 5.51
N GLN A 26 -7.77 12.09 5.12
CA GLN A 26 -7.28 12.11 3.74
C GLN A 26 -6.90 10.71 3.22
N ILE A 27 -6.21 9.91 4.05
CA ILE A 27 -5.76 8.56 3.68
C ILE A 27 -6.97 7.63 3.50
N LEU A 28 -7.92 7.61 4.44
CA LEU A 28 -9.14 6.79 4.32
C LEU A 28 -9.99 7.23 3.12
N SER A 29 -10.17 8.54 2.90
CA SER A 29 -10.89 9.08 1.75
C SER A 29 -10.21 8.76 0.40
N SER A 30 -8.91 8.45 0.39
CA SER A 30 -8.22 7.99 -0.82
C SER A 30 -8.42 6.49 -1.10
N GLY A 31 -9.18 5.76 -0.27
CA GLY A 31 -9.48 4.34 -0.44
C GLY A 31 -8.54 3.41 0.34
N VAL A 32 -7.62 3.91 1.15
CA VAL A 32 -6.84 3.08 2.09
C VAL A 32 -7.76 2.56 3.20
N ARG A 33 -7.56 1.31 3.63
CA ARG A 33 -8.42 0.63 4.62
C ARG A 33 -7.71 0.20 5.89
N CYS A 34 -6.41 0.35 5.97
CA CYS A 34 -5.67 0.13 7.20
C CYS A 34 -4.78 1.33 7.48
N VAL A 35 -4.98 1.98 8.62
CA VAL A 35 -4.20 3.12 9.11
C VAL A 35 -3.50 2.77 10.41
N GLU A 36 -2.34 3.36 10.66
CA GLU A 36 -1.54 3.09 11.85
C GLU A 36 -1.57 4.26 12.82
N ILE A 37 -1.64 3.94 14.12
CA ILE A 37 -1.56 4.89 15.22
C ILE A 37 -0.51 4.41 16.20
N ASP A 38 0.56 5.20 16.42
CA ASP A 38 1.57 4.97 17.45
C ASP A 38 1.19 5.77 18.70
N ALA A 39 0.65 5.07 19.69
CA ALA A 39 0.09 5.69 20.90
C ALA A 39 1.08 5.67 22.05
N TRP A 40 1.27 6.83 22.68
CA TRP A 40 2.16 7.08 23.81
C TRP A 40 1.40 7.74 24.96
N ASP A 41 1.85 7.54 26.18
CA ASP A 41 1.33 8.31 27.31
C ASP A 41 1.53 9.81 27.07
N GLY A 42 0.57 10.63 27.54
CA GLY A 42 0.69 12.08 27.54
C GLY A 42 1.83 12.55 28.46
N ASP A 43 2.47 13.67 28.11
CA ASP A 43 3.61 14.16 28.88
C ASP A 43 3.22 14.59 30.32
N ASP A 44 2.13 15.35 30.43
CA ASP A 44 1.64 15.92 31.70
C ASP A 44 0.28 15.32 32.13
N ASN A 45 -0.37 14.55 31.27
CA ASN A 45 -1.69 14.03 31.51
C ASN A 45 -1.89 12.66 30.86
N VAL A 46 -1.95 11.62 31.67
CA VAL A 46 -2.19 10.23 31.23
C VAL A 46 -3.59 10.08 30.62
N GLU A 47 -4.55 10.93 30.97
CA GLU A 47 -5.91 10.94 30.44
C GLU A 47 -5.96 11.39 28.96
N GLU A 48 -4.88 11.98 28.44
CA GLU A 48 -4.77 12.43 27.05
C GLU A 48 -3.56 11.80 26.36
N PRO A 49 -3.64 10.51 25.97
CA PRO A 49 -2.57 9.86 25.20
C PRO A 49 -2.29 10.60 23.90
N LYS A 50 -1.04 10.59 23.48
CA LYS A 50 -0.56 11.26 22.26
C LYS A 50 -0.20 10.27 21.16
N VAL A 51 -0.20 10.76 19.92
CA VAL A 51 0.26 10.03 18.74
C VAL A 51 1.50 10.72 18.19
N THR A 52 2.60 9.99 18.14
CA THR A 52 3.90 10.49 17.68
C THR A 52 4.82 9.34 17.27
N HIS A 53 5.83 9.61 16.46
CA HIS A 53 6.83 8.65 16.07
C HIS A 53 7.98 8.59 17.10
N GLY A 54 7.81 7.84 18.17
CA GLY A 54 8.83 7.51 19.16
C GLY A 54 9.76 8.65 19.55
N MET A 55 11.04 8.35 19.77
CA MET A 55 12.10 9.30 20.18
C MET A 55 12.57 10.23 19.03
N THR A 56 11.64 10.81 18.27
CA THR A 56 11.94 11.73 17.17
C THR A 56 11.56 13.18 17.52
N LEU A 57 11.98 14.14 16.69
CA LEU A 57 11.59 15.55 16.80
C LEU A 57 10.28 15.86 16.05
N VAL A 58 9.38 14.90 16.00
CA VAL A 58 8.06 15.04 15.36
C VAL A 58 7.09 15.62 16.38
N GLU A 59 6.31 16.62 15.98
CA GLU A 59 5.19 17.12 16.78
C GLU A 59 4.21 15.97 17.09
N HIS A 60 3.38 16.12 18.12
CA HIS A 60 2.36 15.12 18.45
C HIS A 60 0.94 15.69 18.24
N ILE A 61 -0.01 14.80 18.07
CA ILE A 61 -1.46 15.05 18.14
C ILE A 61 -2.04 14.21 19.26
N THR A 62 -3.26 14.54 19.73
CA THR A 62 -3.93 13.68 20.70
C THR A 62 -4.45 12.40 20.04
N PHE A 63 -4.47 11.31 20.80
CA PHE A 63 -5.05 10.05 20.32
C PHE A 63 -6.53 10.23 19.99
N ARG A 64 -7.26 11.03 20.79
CA ARG A 64 -8.65 11.38 20.55
C ARG A 64 -8.84 12.02 19.18
N SER A 65 -8.02 13.02 18.83
CA SER A 65 -8.15 13.72 17.54
C SER A 65 -7.90 12.77 16.34
N ALA A 66 -7.01 11.80 16.49
CA ALA A 66 -6.80 10.76 15.47
C ALA A 66 -8.05 9.88 15.30
N CYS A 67 -8.64 9.41 16.42
CA CYS A 67 -9.86 8.62 16.39
C CYS A 67 -11.06 9.40 15.81
N GLU A 68 -11.19 10.68 16.16
CA GLU A 68 -12.24 11.58 15.61
C GLU A 68 -12.12 11.75 14.10
N ALA A 69 -10.88 11.92 13.59
CA ALA A 69 -10.64 12.02 12.16
C ALA A 69 -10.98 10.73 11.41
N ILE A 70 -10.67 9.57 12.00
CA ILE A 70 -11.04 8.25 11.46
C ILE A 70 -12.56 8.08 11.48
N GLY A 71 -13.21 8.35 12.60
CA GLY A 71 -14.66 8.27 12.74
C GLY A 71 -15.40 9.13 11.73
N LYS A 72 -14.95 10.38 11.56
CA LYS A 72 -15.49 11.32 10.58
C LYS A 72 -15.32 10.83 9.15
N ALA A 73 -14.17 10.26 8.79
CA ALA A 73 -13.94 9.70 7.46
C ALA A 73 -14.94 8.58 7.15
N MET A 74 -15.14 7.67 8.11
CA MET A 74 -16.11 6.59 7.99
C MET A 74 -17.55 7.10 7.88
N ASP A 75 -17.94 8.09 8.69
CA ASP A 75 -19.29 8.67 8.64
C ASP A 75 -19.59 9.31 7.28
N LEU A 76 -18.63 10.06 6.72
CA LEU A 76 -18.79 10.68 5.40
C LEU A 76 -18.91 9.65 4.29
N GLU A 77 -18.12 8.58 4.33
CA GLU A 77 -18.17 7.53 3.33
C GLU A 77 -19.48 6.70 3.43
N ILE A 78 -19.92 6.38 4.66
CA ILE A 78 -21.22 5.73 4.89
C ILE A 78 -22.36 6.58 4.31
N ALA A 79 -22.35 7.90 4.59
CA ALA A 79 -23.34 8.82 4.06
C ALA A 79 -23.30 8.93 2.54
N GLU A 80 -22.12 8.94 1.94
CA GLU A 80 -21.93 8.93 0.49
C GLU A 80 -22.50 7.65 -0.14
N HIS A 81 -22.18 6.47 0.42
CA HIS A 81 -22.71 5.19 -0.04
C HIS A 81 -24.25 5.17 0.06
N ALA A 82 -24.80 5.60 1.19
CA ALA A 82 -26.25 5.67 1.37
C ALA A 82 -26.93 6.59 0.33
N SER A 83 -26.32 7.75 0.02
CA SER A 83 -26.82 8.67 -0.98
C SER A 83 -26.85 8.11 -2.39
N LYS A 84 -26.02 7.12 -2.68
CA LYS A 84 -25.91 6.41 -3.97
C LYS A 84 -26.69 5.09 -4.00
N GLY A 85 -27.37 4.73 -2.92
CA GLY A 85 -28.07 3.44 -2.79
C GLY A 85 -27.11 2.23 -2.76
N LEU A 86 -25.86 2.44 -2.34
CA LEU A 86 -24.84 1.41 -2.19
C LEU A 86 -24.86 0.83 -0.77
N PRO A 87 -24.40 -0.43 -0.56
CA PRO A 87 -24.19 -0.95 0.79
C PRO A 87 -23.15 -0.09 1.53
N PRO A 88 -23.12 -0.13 2.88
CA PRO A 88 -22.08 0.55 3.62
C PRO A 88 -20.68 0.15 3.15
N PRO A 89 -19.66 1.02 3.30
CA PRO A 89 -18.31 0.71 2.84
C PRO A 89 -17.72 -0.50 3.57
N LEU A 90 -16.80 -1.20 2.92
CA LEU A 90 -16.03 -2.27 3.56
C LEU A 90 -15.24 -1.72 4.75
N PRO A 91 -14.95 -2.57 5.77
CA PRO A 91 -14.38 -2.10 7.02
C PRO A 91 -13.02 -1.41 6.86
N ALA A 92 -12.73 -0.52 7.80
CA ALA A 92 -11.40 0.01 8.00
C ALA A 92 -10.72 -0.66 9.20
N PHE A 93 -9.38 -0.73 9.18
CA PHE A 93 -8.56 -1.20 10.28
C PHE A 93 -7.73 -0.08 10.89
N ILE A 94 -7.61 -0.09 12.21
CA ILE A 94 -6.61 0.66 12.96
C ILE A 94 -5.53 -0.32 13.40
N SER A 95 -4.30 -0.17 12.89
CA SER A 95 -3.13 -0.85 13.44
C SER A 95 -2.62 -0.02 14.62
N LEU A 96 -2.87 -0.48 15.84
CA LEU A 96 -2.52 0.23 17.05
C LEU A 96 -1.18 -0.27 17.58
N GLU A 97 -0.12 0.55 17.45
CA GLU A 97 1.16 0.36 18.12
C GLU A 97 1.10 1.04 19.48
N ASN A 98 1.21 0.24 20.56
CA ASN A 98 0.95 0.68 21.93
C ASN A 98 2.23 0.84 22.74
N HIS A 99 2.54 2.08 23.13
CA HIS A 99 3.66 2.42 23.99
C HIS A 99 3.22 3.00 25.35
N CYS A 100 1.93 2.85 25.69
CA CYS A 100 1.36 3.39 26.92
C CYS A 100 1.54 2.42 28.09
N GLY A 101 1.66 2.98 29.31
CA GLY A 101 1.50 2.26 30.55
C GLY A 101 0.05 1.80 30.77
N HIS A 102 -0.22 1.00 31.81
CA HIS A 102 -1.53 0.38 32.03
C HIS A 102 -2.70 1.39 32.12
N GLN A 103 -2.47 2.58 32.70
CA GLN A 103 -3.50 3.63 32.79
C GLN A 103 -3.76 4.22 31.39
N GLY A 104 -2.71 4.56 30.66
CA GLY A 104 -2.84 5.04 29.28
C GLY A 104 -3.53 4.03 28.38
N GLN A 105 -3.23 2.74 28.49
CA GLN A 105 -3.92 1.67 27.74
C GLN A 105 -5.42 1.62 28.01
N ARG A 106 -5.86 1.76 29.29
CA ARG A 106 -7.29 1.86 29.62
C ARG A 106 -7.91 3.11 29.00
N ARG A 107 -7.14 4.21 28.98
CA ARG A 107 -7.60 5.43 28.35
C ARG A 107 -7.72 5.32 26.83
N LEU A 108 -6.78 4.63 26.15
CA LEU A 108 -6.90 4.30 24.73
C LEU A 108 -8.19 3.53 24.46
N ALA A 109 -8.47 2.49 25.25
CA ALA A 109 -9.69 1.68 25.12
C ALA A 109 -10.95 2.53 25.27
N ALA A 110 -11.00 3.38 26.31
CA ALA A 110 -12.13 4.27 26.54
C ALA A 110 -12.35 5.26 25.38
N ILE A 111 -11.29 5.90 24.87
CA ILE A 111 -11.38 6.85 23.75
C ILE A 111 -11.87 6.16 22.48
N LEU A 112 -11.38 4.96 22.15
CA LEU A 112 -11.85 4.19 21.01
C LEU A 112 -13.37 3.93 21.10
N GLN A 113 -13.85 3.52 22.27
CA GLN A 113 -15.27 3.25 22.50
C GLN A 113 -16.12 4.54 22.46
N GLU A 114 -15.67 5.61 23.11
CA GLU A 114 -16.35 6.90 23.16
C GLU A 114 -16.50 7.53 21.76
N VAL A 115 -15.42 7.51 20.96
CA VAL A 115 -15.35 8.24 19.70
C VAL A 115 -15.91 7.44 18.53
N LEU A 116 -15.60 6.15 18.45
CA LEU A 116 -16.03 5.32 17.32
C LEU A 116 -17.44 4.73 17.55
N GLY A 117 -17.87 4.58 18.81
CA GLY A 117 -19.21 4.12 19.15
C GLY A 117 -19.59 2.82 18.43
N ASP A 118 -20.74 2.81 17.79
CA ASP A 118 -21.29 1.64 17.09
C ASP A 118 -20.46 1.20 15.88
N LYS A 119 -19.55 2.04 15.38
CA LYS A 119 -18.63 1.65 14.30
C LYS A 119 -17.52 0.72 14.80
N LEU A 120 -17.16 0.79 16.07
CA LEU A 120 -16.11 -0.05 16.65
C LEU A 120 -16.57 -1.49 16.84
N VAL A 121 -15.81 -2.44 16.31
CA VAL A 121 -15.99 -3.86 16.60
C VAL A 121 -15.24 -4.19 17.89
N SER A 122 -15.96 -4.25 19.01
CA SER A 122 -15.41 -4.47 20.35
C SER A 122 -15.64 -5.88 20.91
N GLN A 123 -16.36 -6.72 20.16
CA GLN A 123 -16.63 -8.11 20.54
C GLN A 123 -16.82 -8.99 19.31
N SER A 124 -16.71 -10.30 19.46
CA SER A 124 -17.01 -11.23 18.39
C SER A 124 -18.46 -11.10 17.95
N LEU A 125 -18.71 -11.01 16.63
CA LEU A 125 -20.05 -10.88 16.06
C LEU A 125 -20.83 -12.20 16.14
N HIS A 126 -20.14 -13.33 16.15
CA HIS A 126 -20.73 -14.66 16.18
C HIS A 126 -20.32 -15.41 17.46
N ALA A 127 -21.26 -15.51 18.39
CA ALA A 127 -21.03 -16.20 19.66
C ALA A 127 -20.93 -17.72 19.51
N ASP A 128 -21.45 -18.27 18.41
CA ASP A 128 -21.47 -19.71 18.09
C ASP A 128 -20.19 -20.23 17.43
N GLY A 129 -19.19 -19.35 17.20
CA GLY A 129 -17.92 -19.68 16.57
C GLY A 129 -17.98 -19.72 15.04
N THR A 130 -19.07 -19.30 14.41
CA THR A 130 -19.17 -19.13 12.96
C THR A 130 -18.15 -18.10 12.47
N GLU A 131 -17.45 -18.38 11.37
CA GLU A 131 -16.49 -17.43 10.79
C GLU A 131 -17.23 -16.18 10.29
N ALA A 132 -16.75 -14.99 10.69
CA ALA A 132 -17.27 -13.73 10.21
C ALA A 132 -16.75 -13.42 8.79
N THR A 133 -17.61 -12.84 7.96
CA THR A 133 -17.28 -12.41 6.61
C THR A 133 -17.04 -10.91 6.54
N LEU A 134 -16.42 -10.41 5.47
CA LEU A 134 -16.24 -8.95 5.28
C LEU A 134 -17.57 -8.20 5.28
N LYS A 135 -18.64 -8.82 4.82
CA LYS A 135 -19.99 -8.24 4.79
C LYS A 135 -20.50 -7.93 6.20
N ASP A 136 -20.17 -8.75 7.18
CA ASP A 136 -20.60 -8.56 8.58
C ASP A 136 -19.95 -7.32 9.22
N PHE A 137 -18.89 -6.80 8.60
CA PHE A 137 -18.15 -5.63 9.05
C PHE A 137 -18.38 -4.37 8.19
N GLU A 138 -19.33 -4.38 7.27
CA GLU A 138 -19.63 -3.18 6.47
C GLU A 138 -19.92 -1.98 7.38
N GLY A 139 -19.27 -0.83 7.10
CA GLY A 139 -19.34 0.39 7.89
C GLY A 139 -18.63 0.34 9.25
N LYS A 140 -17.86 -0.71 9.54
CA LYS A 140 -17.21 -0.90 10.85
C LYS A 140 -15.72 -0.54 10.82
N VAL A 141 -15.18 -0.38 12.03
CA VAL A 141 -13.76 -0.20 12.30
C VAL A 141 -13.28 -1.32 13.21
N LEU A 142 -12.25 -2.04 12.79
CA LEU A 142 -11.58 -3.09 13.56
C LEU A 142 -10.22 -2.59 14.05
N VAL A 143 -9.81 -3.03 15.23
CA VAL A 143 -8.51 -2.70 15.79
C VAL A 143 -7.59 -3.92 15.75
N MET A 144 -6.41 -3.76 15.15
CA MET A 144 -5.28 -4.67 15.29
C MET A 144 -4.54 -4.25 16.55
N VAL A 145 -4.85 -4.90 17.67
CA VAL A 145 -4.28 -4.54 18.97
C VAL A 145 -2.96 -5.24 19.16
N GLU A 146 -1.90 -4.49 19.48
CA GLU A 146 -0.60 -5.07 19.78
C GLU A 146 -0.68 -5.86 21.09
N TYR A 147 -0.42 -7.18 21.00
CA TYR A 147 -0.63 -8.13 22.10
C TYR A 147 0.71 -8.62 22.66
N TYR A 148 0.97 -8.29 23.92
CA TYR A 148 2.11 -8.77 24.68
C TYR A 148 1.69 -9.89 25.64
N GLY A 149 2.00 -11.13 25.26
CA GLY A 149 1.78 -12.30 26.13
C GLY A 149 2.76 -12.35 27.31
N GLN A 150 2.61 -13.35 28.18
CA GLN A 150 3.43 -13.50 29.40
C GLN A 150 4.93 -13.75 29.13
N SER A 151 5.31 -14.07 27.89
CA SER A 151 6.66 -14.49 27.49
C SER A 151 7.35 -13.60 26.46
N ALA A 152 6.76 -12.47 26.06
CA ALA A 152 7.38 -11.58 25.07
C ALA A 152 8.60 -10.89 25.69
N LYS A 153 9.80 -11.38 25.37
CA LYS A 153 11.03 -10.61 25.53
C LYS A 153 11.03 -9.53 24.44
N SER A 154 11.23 -8.27 24.82
CA SER A 154 11.43 -7.19 23.86
C SER A 154 12.63 -7.53 22.98
N ASP A 155 12.44 -7.63 21.67
CA ASP A 155 13.56 -7.68 20.71
C ASP A 155 14.28 -6.33 20.73
N ALA A 156 15.35 -6.27 21.54
CA ALA A 156 16.21 -5.11 21.70
C ALA A 156 17.13 -4.85 20.48
N THR A 157 16.83 -5.41 19.31
CA THR A 157 17.75 -5.39 18.16
C THR A 157 17.50 -4.30 17.13
N GLU A 158 16.40 -3.54 17.24
CA GLU A 158 16.12 -2.50 16.23
C GLU A 158 16.45 -1.06 16.66
N ASP A 159 16.87 -0.83 17.93
CA ASP A 159 17.25 0.52 18.37
C ASP A 159 18.40 0.45 19.41
N PRO A 160 19.65 0.79 19.02
CA PRO A 160 20.81 0.69 19.92
C PRO A 160 20.76 1.61 21.16
N GLY A 161 19.72 2.42 21.31
CA GLY A 161 19.54 3.36 22.43
C GLY A 161 18.46 2.97 23.44
N LYS A 162 17.71 1.91 23.25
CA LYS A 162 16.69 1.47 24.21
C LYS A 162 17.29 0.53 25.25
N ASN A 163 17.43 1.01 26.48
CA ASN A 163 17.45 0.12 27.64
C ASN A 163 16.13 -0.70 27.57
N ALA A 164 16.23 -2.03 27.53
CA ALA A 164 15.11 -2.95 27.50
C ALA A 164 14.29 -2.79 28.79
N LYS A 165 13.41 -1.80 28.85
CA LYS A 165 12.33 -1.77 29.82
C LYS A 165 11.32 -2.81 29.36
N GLU A 166 10.99 -3.78 30.23
CA GLU A 166 9.88 -4.70 29.98
C GLU A 166 8.66 -3.88 29.57
N GLN A 167 8.14 -4.15 28.37
CA GLN A 167 6.90 -3.49 27.94
C GLN A 167 5.76 -3.95 28.86
N PRO A 168 4.91 -3.04 29.36
CA PRO A 168 3.83 -3.41 30.23
C PRO A 168 2.88 -4.35 29.48
N LYS A 169 2.45 -5.44 30.13
CA LYS A 169 1.44 -6.36 29.59
C LYS A 169 0.23 -5.58 29.12
N ILE A 170 -0.40 -6.05 28.04
CA ILE A 170 -1.64 -5.45 27.58
C ILE A 170 -2.74 -5.61 28.64
N VAL A 171 -3.46 -4.52 28.92
CA VAL A 171 -4.61 -4.58 29.84
C VAL A 171 -5.81 -5.25 29.16
N PRO A 172 -6.66 -5.99 29.94
CA PRO A 172 -7.81 -6.71 29.39
C PRO A 172 -8.77 -5.83 28.60
N GLU A 173 -8.98 -4.60 29.05
CA GLU A 173 -9.88 -3.63 28.42
C GLU A 173 -9.43 -3.27 26.99
N LEU A 174 -8.12 -3.12 26.78
CA LEU A 174 -7.57 -2.84 25.45
C LEU A 174 -7.51 -4.12 24.60
N ALA A 175 -7.08 -5.24 25.18
CA ALA A 175 -7.01 -6.53 24.50
C ALA A 175 -8.38 -6.97 23.93
N ALA A 176 -9.47 -6.67 24.64
CA ALA A 176 -10.83 -6.98 24.22
C ALA A 176 -11.26 -6.26 22.94
N LEU A 177 -10.64 -5.13 22.58
CA LEU A 177 -10.96 -4.36 21.38
C LEU A 177 -10.35 -4.94 20.10
N GLY A 178 -9.53 -5.99 20.20
CA GLY A 178 -8.99 -6.74 19.06
C GLY A 178 -9.58 -8.14 18.89
N PRO A 179 -10.90 -8.34 18.85
CA PRO A 179 -11.49 -9.69 18.84
C PRO A 179 -11.13 -10.49 17.58
N TYR A 180 -10.71 -9.84 16.50
CA TYR A 180 -10.36 -10.45 15.21
C TYR A 180 -8.90 -10.28 14.81
N ALA A 181 -8.12 -9.45 15.49
CA ALA A 181 -6.72 -9.20 15.15
C ALA A 181 -5.90 -8.79 16.38
N GLN A 182 -5.19 -9.74 16.94
CA GLN A 182 -4.26 -9.54 18.05
C GLN A 182 -2.84 -9.64 17.50
N SER A 183 -2.21 -8.49 17.33
CA SER A 183 -0.90 -8.34 16.67
C SER A 183 0.21 -8.88 17.57
N ILE A 184 0.95 -9.86 17.08
CA ILE A 184 2.11 -10.46 17.75
C ILE A 184 3.34 -10.42 16.85
N LYS A 185 4.51 -10.20 17.45
CA LYS A 185 5.80 -10.39 16.75
C LYS A 185 6.21 -11.86 16.87
N PRO A 186 6.56 -12.53 15.76
CA PRO A 186 7.01 -13.92 15.84
C PRO A 186 8.34 -13.99 16.62
N SER A 187 8.38 -14.82 17.66
CA SER A 187 9.59 -15.07 18.46
C SER A 187 10.42 -16.24 17.97
N ASP A 188 9.85 -17.08 17.14
CA ASP A 188 10.46 -18.28 16.57
C ASP A 188 9.79 -18.65 15.24
N ASP A 189 10.19 -19.80 14.66
CA ASP A 189 9.71 -20.31 13.37
C ASP A 189 8.54 -21.32 13.46
N ARG A 190 7.94 -21.52 14.64
CA ARG A 190 6.84 -22.50 14.84
C ARG A 190 5.62 -22.18 13.99
N TRP A 191 5.33 -20.89 13.77
CA TRP A 191 4.25 -20.47 12.92
C TRP A 191 4.41 -20.95 11.45
N LEU A 192 5.65 -21.13 10.96
CA LEU A 192 5.93 -21.72 9.65
C LEU A 192 5.56 -23.20 9.58
N LYS A 193 5.49 -23.88 10.73
CA LYS A 193 5.06 -25.27 10.84
C LYS A 193 3.55 -25.41 11.04
N GLY A 194 2.84 -24.30 11.10
CA GLY A 194 1.39 -24.27 11.36
C GLY A 194 1.05 -24.49 12.84
N GLU A 195 2.02 -24.37 13.72
CA GLU A 195 1.78 -24.42 15.16
C GLU A 195 1.21 -23.07 15.59
N VAL A 196 -0.12 -23.04 15.85
CA VAL A 196 -0.81 -21.86 16.33
C VAL A 196 -0.73 -21.85 17.87
N THR A 197 -0.40 -20.69 18.42
CA THR A 197 -0.45 -20.48 19.87
C THR A 197 -1.92 -20.39 20.31
N GLU A 198 -2.27 -21.01 21.47
CA GLU A 198 -3.64 -20.91 22.03
C GLU A 198 -3.98 -19.49 22.50
N ASP A 199 -2.97 -18.67 22.73
CA ASP A 199 -3.08 -17.29 23.19
C ASP A 199 -2.09 -16.40 22.39
N PRO A 200 -2.56 -15.38 21.69
CA PRO A 200 -3.96 -14.92 21.54
C PRO A 200 -4.80 -15.80 20.61
N LYS A 201 -6.14 -15.72 20.74
CA LYS A 201 -7.09 -16.55 19.97
C LYS A 201 -7.07 -16.25 18.46
N ASN A 202 -6.87 -14.99 18.08
CA ASN A 202 -6.85 -14.52 16.69
C ASN A 202 -5.54 -13.79 16.39
N PRO A 203 -4.41 -14.52 16.32
CA PRO A 203 -3.11 -13.90 16.12
C PRO A 203 -2.99 -13.30 14.72
N LEU A 204 -2.52 -12.07 14.65
CA LEU A 204 -2.01 -11.42 13.45
C LEU A 204 -0.49 -11.37 13.57
N LEU A 205 0.23 -11.99 12.66
CA LEU A 205 1.69 -11.85 12.64
C LEU A 205 2.11 -10.48 12.13
N ASN A 206 2.83 -9.74 12.96
CA ASN A 206 3.40 -8.44 12.63
C ASN A 206 4.92 -8.58 12.47
N ILE A 207 5.41 -8.51 11.23
CA ILE A 207 6.80 -8.84 10.90
C ILE A 207 7.45 -7.74 10.04
N GLY A 208 8.71 -7.42 10.32
CA GLY A 208 9.49 -6.49 9.52
C GLY A 208 9.83 -7.04 8.13
N GLU A 209 9.97 -6.17 7.14
CA GLU A 209 10.28 -6.56 5.75
C GLU A 209 11.55 -7.39 5.61
N GLY A 210 12.63 -7.04 6.34
CA GLY A 210 13.92 -7.72 6.25
C GLY A 210 13.84 -9.19 6.68
N PRO A 211 13.44 -9.47 7.94
CA PRO A 211 13.25 -10.84 8.41
C PRO A 211 12.31 -11.68 7.52
N LEU A 212 11.25 -11.08 7.00
CA LEU A 212 10.34 -11.81 6.13
C LEU A 212 10.98 -12.13 4.76
N LEU A 213 11.73 -11.20 4.16
CA LEU A 213 12.46 -11.46 2.91
C LEU A 213 13.47 -12.61 3.07
N ASP A 214 14.21 -12.66 4.18
CA ASP A 214 15.16 -13.73 4.49
C ASP A 214 14.46 -15.11 4.58
N ILE A 215 13.22 -15.13 5.08
CA ILE A 215 12.40 -16.34 5.12
C ILE A 215 11.91 -16.70 3.70
N LEU A 216 11.43 -15.71 2.93
CA LEU A 216 10.88 -15.94 1.60
C LEU A 216 11.92 -16.47 0.60
N GLU A 217 13.19 -16.12 0.75
CA GLU A 217 14.28 -16.67 -0.07
C GLU A 217 14.45 -18.19 0.12
N LYS A 218 14.05 -18.73 1.27
CA LYS A 218 14.25 -20.13 1.64
C LYS A 218 12.95 -20.95 1.61
N THR A 219 11.88 -20.37 2.14
CA THR A 219 10.63 -21.09 2.46
C THR A 219 9.38 -20.26 2.19
N PRO A 220 9.05 -19.92 0.93
CA PRO A 220 7.86 -19.14 0.61
C PRO A 220 6.54 -19.88 0.88
N ASP A 221 6.48 -21.20 0.61
CA ASP A 221 5.24 -21.98 0.72
C ASP A 221 4.66 -22.05 2.13
N PRO A 222 5.44 -22.29 3.21
CA PRO A 222 4.94 -22.20 4.59
C PRO A 222 4.34 -20.83 4.92
N VAL A 223 4.93 -19.73 4.43
CA VAL A 223 4.40 -18.37 4.61
C VAL A 223 3.06 -18.21 3.90
N ALA A 224 2.96 -18.67 2.66
CA ALA A 224 1.71 -18.64 1.90
C ALA A 224 0.61 -19.46 2.57
N LYS A 225 0.94 -20.66 3.10
CA LYS A 225 0.02 -21.51 3.85
C LYS A 225 -0.48 -20.82 5.14
N HIS A 226 0.42 -20.19 5.90
CA HIS A 226 0.04 -19.39 7.06
C HIS A 226 -0.93 -18.28 6.66
N ASN A 227 -0.59 -17.50 5.64
CA ASN A 227 -1.38 -16.35 5.18
C ASN A 227 -2.73 -16.74 4.58
N ALA A 228 -2.89 -17.99 4.15
CA ALA A 228 -4.19 -18.52 3.71
C ALA A 228 -5.19 -18.64 4.86
N ALA A 229 -4.72 -18.90 6.09
CA ALA A 229 -5.54 -19.15 7.27
C ALA A 229 -5.52 -18.03 8.32
N ALA A 230 -4.47 -17.20 8.35
CA ALA A 230 -4.25 -16.17 9.36
C ALA A 230 -3.85 -14.82 8.73
N LEU A 231 -3.95 -13.75 9.52
CA LEU A 231 -3.56 -12.42 9.10
C LEU A 231 -2.05 -12.21 9.27
N MET A 232 -1.46 -11.46 8.32
CA MET A 232 -0.08 -11.00 8.39
C MET A 232 -0.01 -9.51 8.01
N ARG A 233 0.72 -8.75 8.83
CA ARG A 233 1.13 -7.37 8.54
C ARG A 233 2.64 -7.32 8.36
N VAL A 234 3.06 -6.70 7.27
CA VAL A 234 4.47 -6.44 6.97
C VAL A 234 4.72 -4.94 7.05
N TYR A 235 5.73 -4.54 7.81
CA TYR A 235 6.08 -3.14 8.00
C TYR A 235 7.50 -2.83 7.51
N PRO A 236 7.77 -1.56 7.11
CA PRO A 236 9.08 -1.12 6.62
C PRO A 236 10.15 -1.20 7.71
N ALA A 237 11.39 -1.47 7.33
CA ALA A 237 12.53 -1.42 8.25
C ALA A 237 12.75 0.01 8.82
N GLY A 238 13.10 0.12 10.09
CA GLY A 238 13.35 1.40 10.78
C GLY A 238 14.47 2.25 10.13
N THR A 239 15.35 1.63 9.33
CA THR A 239 16.39 2.32 8.55
C THR A 239 15.85 3.17 7.39
N ARG A 240 14.56 3.10 7.08
CA ARG A 240 13.92 3.89 6.01
C ARG A 240 13.54 5.31 6.45
N ILE A 241 14.49 6.01 7.03
CA ILE A 241 14.31 7.35 7.65
C ILE A 241 13.75 8.44 6.72
N PHE A 242 13.87 8.28 5.39
CA PHE A 242 13.33 9.21 4.39
C PHE A 242 11.96 8.77 3.86
N SER A 243 11.20 7.98 4.62
CA SER A 243 9.87 7.45 4.24
C SER A 243 9.86 6.72 2.88
N LYS A 244 10.96 6.09 2.48
CA LYS A 244 10.98 5.19 1.33
C LYS A 244 10.22 3.92 1.68
N ASN A 245 9.45 3.43 0.73
CA ASN A 245 8.64 2.24 0.91
C ASN A 245 9.42 0.92 0.67
N LEU A 246 8.96 -0.15 1.33
CA LEU A 246 9.29 -1.53 0.96
C LEU A 246 8.71 -1.86 -0.42
N ASN A 247 9.22 -2.91 -1.07
CA ASN A 247 8.55 -3.47 -2.25
C ASN A 247 7.44 -4.44 -1.80
N PRO A 248 6.15 -4.13 -2.01
CA PRO A 248 5.08 -4.96 -1.50
C PRO A 248 4.85 -6.26 -2.30
N VAL A 249 5.34 -6.35 -3.54
CA VAL A 249 5.00 -7.42 -4.47
C VAL A 249 5.38 -8.83 -3.97
N PRO A 250 6.59 -9.08 -3.40
CA PRO A 250 6.91 -10.38 -2.82
C PRO A 250 5.99 -10.78 -1.66
N PHE A 251 5.56 -9.83 -0.85
CA PHE A 251 4.68 -10.08 0.29
C PHE A 251 3.25 -10.38 -0.16
N TRP A 252 2.75 -9.66 -1.17
CA TRP A 252 1.48 -10.00 -1.80
C TRP A 252 1.53 -11.37 -2.46
N GLY A 253 2.68 -11.74 -3.06
CA GLY A 253 2.90 -13.04 -3.70
C GLY A 253 2.76 -14.24 -2.76
N VAL A 254 2.98 -14.04 -1.48
CA VAL A 254 2.72 -15.06 -0.43
C VAL A 254 1.43 -14.79 0.35
N GLY A 255 0.56 -13.91 -0.14
CA GLY A 255 -0.76 -13.67 0.41
C GLY A 255 -0.82 -12.82 1.68
N ALA A 256 0.24 -12.07 2.03
CA ALA A 256 0.16 -11.11 3.13
C ALA A 256 -0.98 -10.13 2.90
N GLN A 257 -1.83 -9.93 3.91
CA GLN A 257 -3.02 -9.09 3.78
C GLN A 257 -2.67 -7.61 3.88
N VAL A 258 -1.71 -7.25 4.74
CA VAL A 258 -1.33 -5.88 5.03
C VAL A 258 0.15 -5.68 4.73
N ALA A 259 0.46 -4.93 3.67
CA ALA A 259 1.80 -4.38 3.42
C ALA A 259 1.73 -2.88 3.73
N ALA A 260 2.22 -2.46 4.89
CA ALA A 260 2.10 -1.10 5.36
C ALA A 260 3.06 -0.17 4.60
N LEU A 261 2.53 0.86 3.94
CA LEU A 261 3.31 1.77 3.11
C LEU A 261 3.23 3.22 3.62
N ASN A 262 4.31 3.95 3.47
CA ASN A 262 4.41 5.38 3.77
C ASN A 262 3.65 6.20 2.72
N CYS A 263 2.39 6.51 2.98
CA CYS A 263 1.50 7.22 2.05
C CYS A 263 1.93 8.68 1.77
N GLN A 264 2.88 9.23 2.51
CA GLN A 264 3.48 10.54 2.24
C GLN A 264 4.48 10.54 1.08
N THR A 265 4.86 9.37 0.55
CA THR A 265 5.83 9.23 -0.54
C THR A 265 5.23 8.41 -1.69
N PHE A 266 4.89 9.05 -2.80
CA PHE A 266 4.34 8.38 -3.98
C PHE A 266 5.45 7.76 -4.85
N ASP A 267 6.19 6.84 -4.27
CA ASP A 267 7.26 6.09 -4.94
C ASP A 267 6.74 4.84 -5.68
N MET A 268 7.64 3.96 -6.07
CA MET A 268 7.31 2.72 -6.78
C MET A 268 6.24 1.90 -6.06
N ALA A 269 6.38 1.71 -4.76
CA ALA A 269 5.49 0.87 -3.99
C ALA A 269 4.06 1.43 -3.92
N MET A 270 3.93 2.74 -3.70
CA MET A 270 2.63 3.41 -3.70
C MET A 270 1.97 3.39 -5.09
N GLN A 271 2.76 3.47 -6.18
CA GLN A 271 2.23 3.32 -7.54
C GLN A 271 1.72 1.90 -7.79
N LEU A 272 2.40 0.87 -7.27
CA LEU A 272 1.92 -0.52 -7.36
C LEU A 272 0.71 -0.77 -6.45
N GLN A 273 0.65 -0.13 -5.27
CA GLN A 273 -0.54 -0.17 -4.41
C GLN A 273 -1.75 0.44 -5.13
N GLU A 274 -1.59 1.60 -5.77
CA GLU A 274 -2.64 2.21 -6.59
C GLU A 274 -3.12 1.22 -7.68
N ALA A 275 -2.18 0.58 -8.40
CA ALA A 275 -2.52 -0.40 -9.43
C ALA A 275 -3.24 -1.66 -8.91
N LEU A 276 -2.96 -2.09 -7.68
CA LEU A 276 -3.63 -3.24 -7.07
C LEU A 276 -5.06 -2.89 -6.64
N PHE A 277 -5.25 -1.71 -6.06
CA PHE A 277 -6.48 -1.33 -5.39
C PHE A 277 -7.38 -0.37 -6.19
N ASP A 278 -6.99 0.04 -7.41
CA ASP A 278 -7.81 0.91 -8.25
C ASP A 278 -9.20 0.30 -8.49
N GLY A 279 -10.25 1.06 -8.19
CA GLY A 279 -11.64 0.64 -8.34
C GLY A 279 -12.14 -0.44 -7.35
N THR A 280 -11.40 -0.74 -6.28
CA THR A 280 -11.69 -1.86 -5.36
C THR A 280 -12.13 -1.45 -3.97
N TYR A 281 -12.31 -0.19 -3.69
CA TYR A 281 -12.59 0.33 -2.33
C TYR A 281 -11.57 -0.14 -1.28
N GLY A 282 -10.30 -0.36 -1.70
CA GLY A 282 -9.20 -0.72 -0.83
C GLY A 282 -9.14 -2.18 -0.37
N TRP A 283 -9.98 -3.05 -0.92
CA TRP A 283 -9.99 -4.48 -0.65
C TRP A 283 -9.87 -5.28 -1.95
N VAL A 284 -8.95 -6.22 -2.00
CA VAL A 284 -8.76 -7.14 -3.13
C VAL A 284 -8.77 -8.58 -2.66
N LEU A 285 -9.64 -9.39 -3.26
CA LEU A 285 -9.64 -10.82 -3.00
C LEU A 285 -8.32 -11.42 -3.49
N LYS A 286 -7.70 -12.27 -2.66
CA LYS A 286 -6.48 -12.98 -3.03
C LYS A 286 -6.75 -13.93 -4.21
N PRO A 287 -5.77 -14.16 -5.09
CA PRO A 287 -5.84 -15.27 -6.04
C PRO A 287 -6.20 -16.59 -5.35
N SER A 288 -6.88 -17.49 -6.04
CA SER A 288 -7.42 -18.72 -5.46
C SER A 288 -6.35 -19.57 -4.77
N TYR A 289 -5.16 -19.65 -5.35
CA TYR A 289 -4.04 -20.42 -4.81
C TYR A 289 -3.48 -19.87 -3.48
N LEU A 290 -3.84 -18.65 -3.10
CA LEU A 290 -3.44 -18.00 -1.83
C LEU A 290 -4.57 -17.99 -0.79
N ARG A 291 -5.67 -18.71 -1.01
CA ARG A 291 -6.81 -18.80 -0.10
C ARG A 291 -6.84 -20.14 0.63
N LYS A 292 -7.63 -20.20 1.70
CA LYS A 292 -7.81 -21.39 2.55
C LYS A 292 -8.34 -22.60 1.76
N GLU A 293 -9.27 -22.35 0.84
CA GLU A 293 -9.86 -23.39 -0.01
C GLU A 293 -8.86 -23.94 -1.03
N GLY A 294 -7.78 -23.22 -1.24
CA GLY A 294 -6.78 -23.54 -2.23
C GLY A 294 -7.26 -23.34 -3.68
N GLY A 295 -6.36 -23.49 -4.60
CA GLY A 295 -6.59 -23.43 -6.03
C GLY A 295 -5.35 -23.91 -6.76
N PRO A 296 -5.41 -24.13 -8.07
CA PRO A 296 -4.23 -24.53 -8.83
C PRO A 296 -3.16 -23.44 -8.72
N SER A 297 -1.94 -23.85 -8.40
CA SER A 297 -0.80 -22.93 -8.43
C SER A 297 -0.60 -22.35 -9.83
N PRO A 298 -0.14 -21.10 -9.93
CA PRO A 298 0.21 -20.52 -11.22
C PRO A 298 1.18 -21.41 -11.98
N SER A 299 0.91 -21.66 -13.26
CA SER A 299 1.76 -22.46 -14.13
C SER A 299 1.79 -21.89 -15.54
N GLY A 300 2.80 -22.27 -16.32
CA GLY A 300 2.99 -21.78 -17.67
C GLY A 300 3.73 -20.44 -17.72
N THR A 301 3.78 -19.86 -18.91
CA THR A 301 4.50 -18.61 -19.20
C THR A 301 3.53 -17.59 -19.79
N THR A 302 3.66 -16.35 -19.39
CA THR A 302 2.92 -15.22 -19.98
C THR A 302 3.85 -14.40 -20.86
N ARG A 303 3.35 -14.05 -22.05
CA ARG A 303 3.92 -13.03 -22.91
C ARG A 303 3.03 -11.80 -22.88
N LEU A 304 3.56 -10.71 -22.32
CA LEU A 304 2.94 -9.40 -22.33
C LEU A 304 3.57 -8.54 -23.40
N THR A 305 2.77 -7.98 -24.30
CA THR A 305 3.21 -6.92 -25.20
C THR A 305 2.45 -5.63 -24.90
N MET A 306 3.17 -4.51 -24.95
CA MET A 306 2.63 -3.16 -24.81
C MET A 306 3.06 -2.33 -25.98
N GLU A 307 2.10 -1.91 -26.79
CA GLU A 307 2.29 -0.97 -27.89
C GLU A 307 2.02 0.44 -27.35
N VAL A 308 3.02 1.32 -27.44
CA VAL A 308 2.90 2.73 -27.03
C VAL A 308 2.58 3.56 -28.25
N VAL A 309 1.41 4.19 -28.28
CA VAL A 309 0.90 4.93 -29.44
C VAL A 309 1.10 6.43 -29.29
N GLY A 310 0.70 6.98 -28.14
CA GLY A 310 0.77 8.42 -27.92
C GLY A 310 0.44 8.80 -26.49
N ALA A 311 0.53 10.08 -26.21
CA ALA A 311 0.06 10.66 -24.97
C ALA A 311 -0.60 12.01 -25.23
N THR A 312 -1.42 12.46 -24.29
CA THR A 312 -2.03 13.79 -24.31
C THR A 312 -1.76 14.50 -23.00
N ASP A 313 -1.67 15.83 -23.05
CA ASP A 313 -1.59 16.71 -21.88
C ASP A 313 -0.55 16.27 -20.84
N LEU A 314 0.61 15.79 -21.30
CA LEU A 314 1.70 15.44 -20.39
C LEU A 314 2.06 16.64 -19.51
N PRO A 315 2.18 16.47 -18.19
CA PRO A 315 2.59 17.56 -17.31
C PRO A 315 4.02 18.00 -17.67
N ILE A 316 4.21 19.30 -17.84
CA ILE A 316 5.51 19.87 -18.17
C ILE A 316 6.29 20.06 -16.86
N PRO A 317 7.56 19.60 -16.77
CA PRO A 317 8.40 19.83 -15.61
C PRO A 317 8.55 21.32 -15.31
N LYS A 318 8.57 21.70 -14.01
CA LYS A 318 8.70 23.08 -13.57
C LYS A 318 9.92 23.77 -14.21
N GLY A 319 9.72 24.95 -14.78
CA GLY A 319 10.77 25.76 -15.42
C GLY A 319 11.11 25.33 -16.85
N ARG A 320 10.24 24.57 -17.52
CA ARG A 320 10.35 24.17 -18.92
C ARG A 320 9.10 24.51 -19.69
N GLU A 321 9.26 24.59 -21.00
CA GLU A 321 8.16 24.68 -21.96
C GLU A 321 7.94 23.33 -22.67
N ALA A 322 6.85 23.20 -23.42
CA ALA A 322 6.53 21.96 -24.12
C ALA A 322 7.63 21.56 -25.12
N ASP A 323 8.23 22.51 -25.80
CA ASP A 323 9.27 22.27 -26.78
C ASP A 323 10.63 21.84 -26.18
N ASP A 324 10.80 22.01 -24.87
CA ASP A 324 12.03 21.63 -24.14
C ASP A 324 12.07 20.15 -23.78
N ILE A 325 10.94 19.44 -23.84
CA ILE A 325 10.87 18.04 -23.44
C ILE A 325 11.00 17.09 -24.62
N LYS A 326 11.67 15.96 -24.38
CA LYS A 326 11.78 14.83 -25.30
C LYS A 326 11.24 13.59 -24.64
N PRO A 327 9.89 13.44 -24.59
CA PRO A 327 9.27 12.39 -23.80
C PRO A 327 9.59 10.99 -24.35
N TYR A 328 9.79 10.06 -23.41
CA TYR A 328 9.87 8.63 -23.68
C TYR A 328 9.27 7.85 -22.51
N VAL A 329 8.81 6.64 -22.80
CA VAL A 329 8.19 5.77 -21.82
C VAL A 329 9.19 4.74 -21.34
N THR A 330 9.26 4.54 -20.02
CA THR A 330 10.03 3.45 -19.42
C THR A 330 9.08 2.55 -18.64
N CYS A 331 9.06 1.27 -18.95
CA CYS A 331 8.22 0.28 -18.28
C CYS A 331 9.07 -0.71 -17.52
N THR A 332 8.65 -1.03 -16.30
CA THR A 332 9.33 -2.01 -15.44
C THR A 332 8.31 -3.02 -14.92
N LEU A 333 8.55 -4.29 -15.22
CA LEU A 333 7.71 -5.39 -14.76
C LEU A 333 8.20 -5.89 -13.41
N TYR A 334 7.27 -6.06 -12.47
CA TYR A 334 7.48 -6.61 -11.12
C TYR A 334 6.73 -7.91 -11.00
N HIS A 335 7.44 -8.96 -10.58
CA HIS A 335 6.91 -10.31 -10.42
C HIS A 335 7.00 -10.75 -8.94
N PRO A 336 5.95 -11.41 -8.37
CA PRO A 336 5.94 -11.80 -6.95
C PRO A 336 6.99 -12.86 -6.59
N GLY A 337 7.35 -13.73 -7.52
CA GLY A 337 8.43 -14.71 -7.33
C GLY A 337 9.83 -14.10 -7.20
N GLY A 338 9.93 -12.78 -7.09
CA GLY A 338 11.20 -12.06 -6.91
C GLY A 338 12.01 -11.93 -8.21
N GLY A 339 13.32 -11.78 -8.05
CA GLY A 339 14.23 -11.54 -9.16
C GLY A 339 14.39 -10.06 -9.53
N LYS A 340 15.31 -9.79 -10.47
CA LYS A 340 15.56 -8.44 -10.95
C LYS A 340 14.40 -7.98 -11.82
N PRO A 341 13.75 -6.84 -11.51
CA PRO A 341 12.66 -6.32 -12.34
C PRO A 341 13.11 -6.07 -13.79
N SER A 342 12.31 -6.59 -14.74
CA SER A 342 12.59 -6.46 -16.16
C SER A 342 12.15 -5.08 -16.66
N LYS A 343 13.09 -4.32 -17.23
CA LYS A 343 12.88 -2.94 -17.65
C LYS A 343 13.07 -2.80 -19.15
N GLN A 344 12.11 -2.14 -19.80
CA GLN A 344 12.17 -1.74 -21.19
C GLN A 344 11.82 -0.26 -21.35
N LYS A 345 12.13 0.32 -22.50
CA LYS A 345 11.83 1.72 -22.81
C LYS A 345 11.59 1.90 -24.31
N THR A 346 10.80 2.91 -24.64
CA THR A 346 10.64 3.40 -26.01
C THR A 346 11.84 4.26 -26.41
N SER A 347 11.97 4.56 -27.70
CA SER A 347 12.75 5.70 -28.17
C SER A 347 12.10 7.00 -27.64
N HIS A 348 12.89 8.08 -27.62
CA HIS A 348 12.32 9.38 -27.26
C HIS A 348 11.58 9.97 -28.45
N TYR A 349 10.46 10.62 -28.16
CA TYR A 349 9.71 11.37 -29.16
C TYR A 349 10.56 12.52 -29.71
N ARG A 350 10.63 12.60 -31.01
CA ARG A 350 11.26 13.70 -31.72
C ARG A 350 10.23 14.35 -32.62
N GLN A 351 10.00 15.61 -32.41
CA GLN A 351 9.33 16.42 -33.42
C GLN A 351 10.22 16.48 -34.66
N HIS A 352 9.80 15.89 -35.78
CA HIS A 352 10.64 15.73 -36.95
C HIS A 352 11.14 17.07 -37.52
N GLY A 353 12.42 17.10 -37.82
CA GLY A 353 13.04 18.00 -38.77
C GLY A 353 14.06 18.96 -38.19
N LYS A 354 15.34 18.58 -38.22
CA LYS A 354 16.44 19.53 -38.34
C LYS A 354 16.66 19.76 -39.84
N GLY A 355 16.08 20.81 -40.40
CA GLY A 355 16.26 21.21 -41.81
C GLY A 355 15.24 22.24 -42.24
N ILE A 356 15.45 22.86 -43.38
CA ILE A 356 14.56 23.89 -43.96
C ILE A 356 13.13 23.36 -44.14
N SER A 357 12.95 22.05 -44.37
CA SER A 357 11.65 21.38 -44.46
C SER A 357 10.88 21.43 -43.16
N SER A 358 11.55 21.42 -41.99
CA SER A 358 10.85 21.42 -40.65
C SER A 358 10.26 22.80 -40.32
N MET A 359 10.79 23.87 -40.83
CA MET A 359 10.22 25.22 -40.69
C MET A 359 8.89 25.35 -41.44
N LEU A 360 8.71 24.62 -42.53
CA LEU A 360 7.51 24.67 -43.37
C LEU A 360 6.39 23.76 -42.82
N HIS A 361 6.74 22.71 -42.07
CA HIS A 361 5.78 21.69 -41.55
C HIS A 361 5.63 21.67 -40.04
N LYS A 362 6.01 22.74 -39.34
CA LYS A 362 6.00 22.83 -37.86
C LYS A 362 4.62 22.57 -37.24
N HIS A 363 3.55 22.71 -38.00
CA HIS A 363 2.15 22.47 -37.55
C HIS A 363 1.64 21.04 -37.83
N GLU A 364 2.40 20.19 -38.52
CA GLU A 364 1.97 18.83 -38.89
C GLU A 364 2.26 17.80 -37.79
N TYR A 365 3.11 18.11 -36.81
CA TYR A 365 3.51 17.20 -35.76
C TYR A 365 2.97 17.66 -34.41
N PRO A 366 2.39 16.74 -33.60
CA PRO A 366 1.94 17.08 -32.27
C PRO A 366 3.04 17.67 -31.37
N ALA A 367 2.66 18.58 -30.50
CA ALA A 367 3.57 19.14 -29.50
C ALA A 367 4.18 18.05 -28.62
N PRO A 368 5.42 18.22 -28.11
CA PRO A 368 6.06 17.21 -27.27
C PRO A 368 5.30 16.82 -25.99
N ASN A 369 4.42 17.67 -25.48
CA ASN A 369 3.53 17.33 -24.36
C ASN A 369 2.28 16.52 -24.79
N SER A 370 2.08 16.30 -26.10
CA SER A 370 1.03 15.43 -26.64
C SER A 370 1.60 14.58 -27.80
N PRO A 371 2.66 13.79 -27.55
CA PRO A 371 3.38 13.06 -28.56
C PRO A 371 2.53 11.94 -29.18
N ILE A 372 2.71 11.72 -30.50
CA ILE A 372 2.23 10.52 -31.20
C ILE A 372 3.46 9.85 -31.82
N TRP A 373 3.76 8.61 -31.42
CA TRP A 373 4.82 7.84 -32.04
C TRP A 373 4.31 7.30 -33.39
N HIS A 374 4.92 7.74 -34.50
CA HIS A 374 4.50 7.39 -35.88
C HIS A 374 4.59 5.88 -36.13
N GLU A 375 5.63 5.25 -35.59
CA GLU A 375 5.75 3.81 -35.56
C GLU A 375 5.53 3.39 -34.10
N PRO A 376 4.45 2.66 -33.80
CA PRO A 376 4.18 2.22 -32.44
C PRO A 376 5.34 1.41 -31.87
N GLU A 377 5.81 1.82 -30.72
CA GLU A 377 6.90 1.14 -30.03
C GLU A 377 6.36 -0.04 -29.25
N VAL A 378 6.78 -1.25 -29.60
CA VAL A 378 6.34 -2.49 -28.94
C VAL A 378 7.35 -2.92 -27.90
N LEU A 379 6.93 -2.96 -26.66
CA LEU A 379 7.67 -3.49 -25.53
C LEU A 379 7.15 -4.89 -25.19
N THR A 380 8.05 -5.87 -24.94
CA THR A 380 7.65 -7.27 -24.74
C THR A 380 8.34 -7.87 -23.53
N TRP A 381 7.59 -8.59 -22.69
CA TRP A 381 8.09 -9.36 -21.55
C TRP A 381 7.60 -10.80 -21.65
N GLU A 382 8.46 -11.73 -21.25
CA GLU A 382 8.09 -13.13 -21.00
C GLU A 382 8.45 -13.47 -19.55
N TYR A 383 7.51 -14.05 -18.82
CA TYR A 383 7.65 -14.35 -17.39
C TYR A 383 6.74 -15.51 -16.97
N PRO A 384 7.04 -16.24 -15.88
CA PRO A 384 6.13 -17.22 -15.32
C PRO A 384 4.77 -16.60 -15.01
N PHE A 385 3.68 -17.30 -15.34
CA PHE A 385 2.35 -16.76 -15.07
C PHE A 385 2.13 -16.53 -13.57
N ASP A 386 1.59 -15.38 -13.21
CA ASP A 386 1.09 -15.05 -11.89
C ASP A 386 0.06 -13.91 -11.97
N ASP A 387 -0.97 -13.97 -11.12
CA ASP A 387 -2.02 -12.94 -11.04
C ASP A 387 -1.54 -11.62 -10.41
N LEU A 388 -0.42 -11.64 -9.70
CA LEU A 388 0.13 -10.51 -8.95
C LEU A 388 1.36 -9.90 -9.63
N VAL A 389 1.35 -9.91 -10.96
CA VAL A 389 2.35 -9.22 -11.78
C VAL A 389 1.90 -7.79 -12.07
N PHE A 390 2.85 -6.86 -11.97
CA PHE A 390 2.60 -5.44 -12.16
C PHE A 390 3.53 -4.84 -13.20
N LEU A 391 3.02 -3.92 -14.00
CA LEU A 391 3.79 -3.09 -14.92
C LEU A 391 3.76 -1.64 -14.44
N ARG A 392 4.92 -1.12 -14.04
CA ARG A 392 5.13 0.28 -13.68
C ARG A 392 5.57 1.06 -14.89
N ILE A 393 4.95 2.19 -15.16
CA ILE A 393 5.13 3.03 -16.35
C ILE A 393 5.59 4.41 -15.89
N LEU A 394 6.70 4.91 -16.44
CA LEU A 394 7.22 6.23 -16.16
C LEU A 394 7.39 7.02 -17.47
N ILE A 395 6.91 8.24 -17.48
CA ILE A 395 7.17 9.20 -18.55
C ILE A 395 8.37 10.06 -18.14
N LYS A 396 9.36 10.11 -18.99
CA LYS A 396 10.63 10.81 -18.78
C LYS A 396 10.95 11.73 -19.94
N SER A 397 11.79 12.73 -19.70
CA SER A 397 12.40 13.51 -20.76
C SER A 397 13.86 13.09 -20.95
N ASP A 398 14.30 12.98 -22.20
CA ASP A 398 15.71 12.74 -22.54
C ASP A 398 16.49 14.05 -22.49
N ASP A 399 17.25 14.24 -21.42
CA ASP A 399 18.06 15.43 -21.18
C ASP A 399 19.54 15.14 -21.40
N SER A 400 20.16 15.84 -22.33
CA SER A 400 21.57 15.63 -22.72
C SER A 400 22.57 15.97 -21.59
N PHE A 401 22.18 16.75 -20.57
CA PHE A 401 23.09 17.29 -19.57
C PHE A 401 22.70 17.01 -18.12
N ALA A 402 21.63 16.28 -17.88
CA ALA A 402 21.14 15.96 -16.53
C ALA A 402 20.58 14.54 -16.47
N LYS A 403 20.33 14.06 -15.24
CA LYS A 403 19.57 12.82 -15.04
C LYS A 403 18.16 13.01 -15.62
N ASN A 404 17.79 12.16 -16.56
CA ASN A 404 16.49 12.22 -17.25
C ASN A 404 15.34 12.34 -16.24
N PRO A 405 14.66 13.48 -16.14
CA PRO A 405 13.61 13.70 -15.17
C PRO A 405 12.39 12.83 -15.46
N VAL A 406 11.82 12.25 -14.40
CA VAL A 406 10.48 11.64 -14.42
C VAL A 406 9.48 12.76 -14.15
N PHE A 407 8.43 12.88 -14.94
CA PHE A 407 7.42 13.91 -14.74
C PHE A 407 5.98 13.39 -14.70
N ALA A 408 5.76 12.13 -15.12
CA ALA A 408 4.50 11.45 -14.94
C ALA A 408 4.72 9.94 -14.73
N CYS A 409 3.77 9.29 -14.10
CA CYS A 409 3.80 7.86 -13.88
C CYS A 409 2.39 7.24 -13.90
N SER A 410 2.36 5.94 -14.12
CA SER A 410 1.20 5.07 -13.96
C SER A 410 1.69 3.67 -13.56
N ALA A 411 0.80 2.83 -13.09
CA ALA A 411 1.07 1.41 -12.93
C ALA A 411 -0.22 0.63 -13.16
N VAL A 412 -0.09 -0.62 -13.61
CA VAL A 412 -1.22 -1.50 -13.85
C VAL A 412 -0.93 -2.89 -13.31
N ARG A 413 -1.93 -3.56 -12.75
CA ARG A 413 -1.90 -4.99 -12.49
C ARG A 413 -2.19 -5.72 -13.79
N VAL A 414 -1.28 -6.60 -14.24
CA VAL A 414 -1.40 -7.23 -15.57
C VAL A 414 -2.67 -8.08 -15.70
N ALA A 415 -3.10 -8.74 -14.64
CA ALA A 415 -4.33 -9.51 -14.64
C ALA A 415 -5.58 -8.69 -15.01
N TYR A 416 -5.60 -7.37 -14.73
CA TYR A 416 -6.72 -6.50 -15.10
C TYR A 416 -6.75 -6.15 -16.59
N LEU A 417 -5.64 -6.31 -17.30
CA LEU A 417 -5.53 -6.01 -18.73
C LEU A 417 -6.19 -7.04 -19.63
N GLN A 418 -6.50 -8.23 -19.12
CA GLN A 418 -7.12 -9.30 -19.91
C GLN A 418 -8.49 -8.89 -20.48
N GLN A 419 -9.23 -8.00 -19.80
CA GLN A 419 -10.52 -7.51 -20.24
C GLN A 419 -10.43 -6.52 -21.41
N SER A 420 -9.27 -5.86 -21.59
CA SER A 420 -9.01 -4.88 -22.64
C SER A 420 -8.04 -5.38 -23.71
N GLN A 421 -7.86 -6.70 -23.81
CA GLN A 421 -6.91 -7.32 -24.74
C GLN A 421 -7.17 -6.89 -26.18
N GLY A 422 -6.11 -6.42 -26.83
CA GLY A 422 -6.17 -5.96 -28.23
C GLY A 422 -6.89 -4.62 -28.45
N GLN A 423 -7.36 -3.96 -27.39
CA GLN A 423 -8.00 -2.65 -27.45
C GLN A 423 -7.03 -1.54 -27.08
N TYR A 424 -7.28 -0.34 -27.58
CA TYR A 424 -6.59 0.86 -27.10
C TYR A 424 -7.13 1.27 -25.74
N VAL A 425 -6.21 1.48 -24.81
CA VAL A 425 -6.48 1.91 -23.42
C VAL A 425 -5.84 3.26 -23.17
N PHE A 426 -6.56 4.15 -22.52
CA PHE A 426 -6.05 5.43 -22.05
C PHE A 426 -5.71 5.32 -20.58
N LEU A 427 -4.41 5.16 -20.29
CA LEU A 427 -3.93 5.10 -18.91
C LEU A 427 -3.87 6.50 -18.32
N ARG A 428 -4.52 6.68 -17.18
CA ARG A 428 -4.42 7.91 -16.40
C ARG A 428 -3.00 8.06 -15.85
N LEU A 429 -2.48 9.28 -15.94
CA LEU A 429 -1.16 9.62 -15.42
C LEU A 429 -1.26 10.38 -14.10
N PHE A 430 -0.33 10.07 -13.20
CA PHE A 430 -0.12 10.77 -11.94
C PHE A 430 1.18 11.56 -12.01
N ASN A 431 1.24 12.68 -11.27
CA ASN A 431 2.50 13.34 -11.01
C ASN A 431 3.29 12.60 -9.90
N LEU A 432 4.48 13.06 -9.59
CA LEU A 432 5.33 12.41 -8.58
C LEU A 432 4.86 12.60 -7.12
N ARG A 433 3.76 13.33 -6.91
CA ARG A 433 3.09 13.47 -5.61
C ARG A 433 1.87 12.56 -5.47
N GLY A 434 1.53 11.81 -6.52
CA GLY A 434 0.34 10.97 -6.55
C GLY A 434 -0.95 11.71 -6.94
N GLU A 435 -0.84 12.96 -7.39
CA GLU A 435 -1.99 13.71 -7.85
C GLU A 435 -2.32 13.32 -9.30
N LYS A 436 -3.60 13.14 -9.59
CA LYS A 436 -4.10 12.86 -10.94
C LYS A 436 -3.82 14.05 -11.84
N THR A 437 -3.19 13.81 -12.99
CA THR A 437 -2.97 14.82 -14.02
C THR A 437 -4.10 14.85 -15.05
N ARG A 438 -4.09 15.80 -15.95
CA ARG A 438 -4.93 15.76 -17.17
C ARG A 438 -4.37 14.80 -18.21
N GLY A 439 -3.07 14.48 -18.11
CA GLY A 439 -2.37 13.65 -19.06
C GLY A 439 -2.85 12.21 -19.08
N THR A 440 -2.91 11.63 -20.27
CA THR A 440 -3.17 10.22 -20.51
C THR A 440 -2.11 9.63 -21.42
N LEU A 441 -1.85 8.33 -21.25
CA LEU A 441 -1.00 7.56 -22.16
C LEU A 441 -1.87 6.56 -22.93
N MET A 442 -1.89 6.65 -24.25
CA MET A 442 -2.59 5.73 -25.14
C MET A 442 -1.69 4.54 -25.45
N VAL A 443 -2.15 3.36 -25.07
CA VAL A 443 -1.44 2.08 -25.24
C VAL A 443 -2.38 1.00 -25.70
N LYS A 444 -1.81 -0.08 -26.25
CA LYS A 444 -2.52 -1.31 -26.52
C LYS A 444 -1.78 -2.47 -25.89
N PHE A 445 -2.50 -3.30 -25.15
CA PHE A 445 -1.93 -4.47 -24.50
C PHE A 445 -2.37 -5.75 -25.19
N ASN A 446 -1.45 -6.72 -25.23
CA ASN A 446 -1.79 -8.10 -25.55
C ASN A 446 -1.14 -9.03 -24.51
N VAL A 447 -1.92 -9.93 -23.92
CA VAL A 447 -1.50 -10.87 -22.87
C VAL A 447 -1.78 -12.29 -23.37
N GLU A 448 -0.72 -13.01 -23.70
CA GLU A 448 -0.80 -14.38 -24.19
C GLU A 448 -0.26 -15.32 -23.11
N GLN A 449 -1.07 -16.31 -22.73
CA GLN A 449 -0.64 -17.38 -21.86
C GLN A 449 -0.25 -18.61 -22.69
N LYS A 450 0.92 -19.15 -22.38
CA LYS A 450 1.41 -20.42 -22.94
C LYS A 450 1.40 -21.47 -21.83
N ALA A 451 0.84 -22.61 -22.13
CA ALA A 451 0.77 -23.74 -21.22
C ALA A 451 2.17 -24.24 -20.83
#